data_3b44e8bd042e0a144c1625f657b891ab
#
_entry.id   3b44e8bd042e0a144c1625f657b891ab
#
_cell.length_a   1.000
_cell.length_b   1.000
_cell.length_c   1.000
_cell.angle_alpha   90.00
_cell.angle_beta   90.00
_cell.angle_gamma   90.00
#
_symmetry.space_group_name_H-M   'P 1'
#
loop_
_entity.id
_entity.type
_entity.pdbx_description
1 polymer ?
#
loop_
_entity_poly.entity_id
_entity_poly.type
_entity_poly.pdbx_seq_one_letter_code
_entity_poly.pdbx_strand_id
1 'polypeptide(L)'
;MTMLRSKTMIVMAALITLVACGHEVLHAIAVEPTDETACVLDGMLLKSFAGPKAQIVYADGSPDFFCNVMELFEAVFSPQSKRRIAAIYVQDAGQTDWEHPQGNWIDAKSAIYVVGSRKAGAMGATFASFSGMQAAEKFVGSQGGKALRFDQITPDMLNMANSSKSDIRM
;
A
#
# COMPACT_ATOMS: atom_id res chain seq x y z
N MET A 1 79.72 -18.54 -30.68
CA MET A 1 79.33 -17.32 -29.95
C MET A 1 77.93 -16.90 -30.47
N THR A 2 76.86 -17.36 -29.82
CA THR A 2 75.50 -17.18 -30.30
C THR A 2 74.71 -16.50 -29.17
N MET A 3 74.34 -15.21 -29.35
CA MET A 3 73.53 -14.46 -28.41
C MET A 3 72.07 -14.82 -28.57
N LEU A 4 71.53 -15.42 -27.50
CA LEU A 4 70.13 -15.77 -27.37
C LEU A 4 69.35 -14.53 -26.85
N ARG A 5 68.60 -13.87 -27.68
CA ARG A 5 67.72 -12.75 -27.29
C ARG A 5 66.42 -13.34 -26.70
N SER A 6 66.27 -13.26 -25.38
CA SER A 6 65.03 -13.53 -24.69
C SER A 6 64.03 -12.42 -24.93
N LYS A 7 62.95 -12.72 -25.62
CA LYS A 7 61.79 -11.79 -25.76
C LYS A 7 60.87 -12.03 -24.57
N THR A 8 60.94 -11.11 -23.61
CA THR A 8 60.01 -11.05 -22.50
C THR A 8 58.67 -10.52 -23.00
N MET A 9 57.70 -11.43 -23.07
CA MET A 9 56.35 -11.10 -23.49
C MET A 9 55.56 -10.68 -22.22
N ILE A 10 55.34 -9.37 -22.08
CA ILE A 10 54.51 -8.80 -20.99
C ILE A 10 53.06 -9.04 -21.37
N VAL A 11 52.42 -9.99 -20.70
CA VAL A 11 50.99 -10.22 -20.78
C VAL A 11 50.33 -9.24 -19.80
N MET A 12 49.80 -8.15 -20.35
CA MET A 12 49.01 -7.18 -19.62
C MET A 12 47.57 -7.75 -19.44
N ALA A 13 47.33 -8.36 -18.29
CA ALA A 13 45.99 -8.82 -17.92
C ALA A 13 45.14 -7.60 -17.53
N ALA A 14 44.26 -7.18 -18.44
CA ALA A 14 43.24 -6.16 -18.17
C ALA A 14 42.16 -6.78 -17.25
N LEU A 15 42.21 -6.46 -15.97
CA LEU A 15 41.10 -6.74 -15.04
C LEU A 15 39.92 -5.83 -15.40
N ILE A 16 38.95 -6.38 -16.10
CA ILE A 16 37.64 -5.73 -16.30
C ILE A 16 36.86 -5.94 -15.01
N THR A 17 36.84 -4.95 -14.13
CA THR A 17 35.92 -4.90 -12.98
C THR A 17 34.54 -4.59 -13.50
N LEU A 18 33.69 -5.61 -13.62
CA LEU A 18 32.24 -5.44 -13.77
C LEU A 18 31.69 -4.81 -12.48
N VAL A 19 31.50 -3.49 -12.52
CA VAL A 19 30.67 -2.81 -11.52
C VAL A 19 29.23 -3.23 -11.79
N ALA A 20 28.79 -4.29 -11.12
CA ALA A 20 27.39 -4.64 -11.05
C ALA A 20 26.70 -3.50 -10.28
N CYS A 21 26.01 -2.59 -11.00
CA CYS A 21 25.01 -1.73 -10.40
C CYS A 21 23.89 -2.61 -9.86
N GLY A 22 24.05 -3.12 -8.65
CA GLY A 22 22.98 -3.70 -7.88
C GLY A 22 21.94 -2.60 -7.66
N HIS A 23 20.82 -2.66 -8.36
CA HIS A 23 19.62 -1.96 -7.89
C HIS A 23 19.26 -2.62 -6.57
N GLU A 24 19.68 -2.05 -5.46
CA GLU A 24 19.05 -2.35 -4.18
C GLU A 24 17.56 -2.03 -4.37
N VAL A 25 16.76 -3.07 -4.46
CA VAL A 25 15.32 -2.96 -4.28
C VAL A 25 15.15 -2.60 -2.80
N LEU A 26 15.13 -1.30 -2.49
CA LEU A 26 14.72 -0.82 -1.19
C LEU A 26 13.32 -1.41 -0.97
N HIS A 27 13.25 -2.47 -0.16
CA HIS A 27 11.99 -2.97 0.36
C HIS A 27 11.43 -1.85 1.25
N ALA A 28 10.63 -0.99 0.64
CA ALA A 28 9.89 -0.01 1.40
C ALA A 28 9.00 -0.79 2.38
N ILE A 29 9.17 -0.53 3.66
CA ILE A 29 8.37 -1.14 4.74
C ILE A 29 7.24 -0.19 5.12
N ALA A 30 6.15 -0.74 5.65
CA ALA A 30 5.08 0.07 6.19
C ALA A 30 5.58 0.91 7.38
N VAL A 31 5.12 2.16 7.43
CA VAL A 31 5.44 3.10 8.51
C VAL A 31 4.27 3.16 9.49
N GLU A 32 4.55 3.07 10.79
CA GLU A 32 3.49 3.21 11.79
C GLU A 32 3.20 4.70 12.01
N PRO A 33 1.92 5.14 11.92
CA PRO A 33 1.56 6.54 12.14
C PRO A 33 1.74 6.94 13.61
N THR A 34 2.18 8.16 13.85
CA THR A 34 2.20 8.80 15.18
C THR A 34 0.81 9.39 15.51
N ASP A 35 0.64 9.93 16.71
CA ASP A 35 -0.62 10.58 17.10
C ASP A 35 -0.88 11.88 16.31
N GLU A 36 0.18 12.47 15.73
CA GLU A 36 0.12 13.71 14.94
C GLU A 36 0.00 13.42 13.43
N THR A 37 0.04 12.14 13.02
CA THR A 37 -0.05 11.77 11.62
C THR A 37 -1.44 12.09 11.07
N ALA A 38 -1.48 12.88 10.01
CA ALA A 38 -2.70 13.29 9.34
C ALA A 38 -2.88 12.61 7.97
N CYS A 39 -4.13 12.46 7.56
CA CYS A 39 -4.50 12.04 6.22
C CYS A 39 -4.03 13.07 5.19
N VAL A 40 -3.43 12.61 4.10
CA VAL A 40 -2.89 13.49 3.05
C VAL A 40 -4.00 14.23 2.28
N LEU A 41 -5.23 13.71 2.26
CA LEU A 41 -6.32 14.30 1.49
C LEU A 41 -7.10 15.39 2.25
N ASP A 42 -7.31 15.21 3.55
CA ASP A 42 -8.22 16.08 4.32
C ASP A 42 -7.63 16.61 5.64
N GLY A 43 -6.43 16.17 6.01
CA GLY A 43 -5.74 16.61 7.23
C GLY A 43 -6.30 16.02 8.53
N MET A 44 -7.22 15.05 8.49
CA MET A 44 -7.76 14.39 9.68
C MET A 44 -6.70 13.53 10.35
N LEU A 45 -6.62 13.54 11.69
CA LEU A 45 -5.70 12.70 12.45
C LEU A 45 -6.09 11.22 12.31
N LEU A 46 -5.18 10.39 11.80
CA LEU A 46 -5.46 9.00 11.47
C LEU A 46 -6.01 8.21 12.66
N LYS A 47 -5.38 8.34 13.82
CA LYS A 47 -5.71 7.56 15.02
C LYS A 47 -7.02 7.97 15.70
N SER A 48 -7.62 9.09 15.30
CA SER A 48 -8.87 9.58 15.86
C SER A 48 -10.12 8.87 15.29
N PHE A 49 -9.95 8.01 14.30
CA PHE A 49 -11.07 7.46 13.55
C PHE A 49 -10.98 5.94 13.41
N ALA A 50 -12.14 5.31 13.40
CA ALA A 50 -12.31 3.88 13.21
C ALA A 50 -12.02 3.42 11.76
N GLY A 51 -11.83 2.13 11.58
CA GLY A 51 -11.64 1.45 10.30
C GLY A 51 -10.18 1.40 9.85
N PRO A 52 -9.83 0.42 8.98
CA PRO A 52 -8.47 0.20 8.53
C PRO A 52 -7.93 1.40 7.76
N LYS A 53 -6.67 1.70 7.99
CA LYS A 53 -5.91 2.78 7.34
C LYS A 53 -5.13 2.25 6.14
N ALA A 54 -4.66 3.17 5.33
CA ALA A 54 -3.81 2.85 4.20
C ALA A 54 -2.62 3.81 4.10
N GLN A 55 -1.58 3.39 3.37
CA GLN A 55 -0.44 4.23 3.06
C GLN A 55 0.19 3.89 1.71
N ILE A 56 0.68 4.91 1.04
CA ILE A 56 1.58 4.79 -0.11
C ILE A 56 2.96 5.19 0.36
N VAL A 57 3.93 4.27 0.28
CA VAL A 57 5.33 4.56 0.57
C VAL A 57 6.05 4.84 -0.75
N TYR A 58 6.71 5.97 -0.83
CA TYR A 58 7.43 6.38 -2.04
C TYR A 58 8.90 5.95 -1.99
N ALA A 59 9.57 6.06 -3.14
CA ALA A 59 10.96 5.62 -3.29
C ALA A 59 11.96 6.42 -2.43
N ASP A 60 11.58 7.59 -1.96
CA ASP A 60 12.34 8.41 -1.00
C ASP A 60 12.11 8.00 0.47
N GLY A 61 11.29 6.95 0.70
CA GLY A 61 10.94 6.44 2.00
C GLY A 61 9.80 7.18 2.71
N SER A 62 9.32 8.31 2.17
CA SER A 62 8.24 9.05 2.80
C SER A 62 6.88 8.41 2.51
N PRO A 63 5.96 8.33 3.48
CA PRO A 63 4.61 7.83 3.28
C PRO A 63 3.61 8.99 3.06
N ASP A 64 2.59 8.73 2.22
CA ASP A 64 1.30 9.40 2.28
C ASP A 64 0.31 8.48 3.00
N PHE A 65 -0.36 8.99 4.02
CA PHE A 65 -1.34 8.23 4.81
C PHE A 65 -2.77 8.60 4.43
N PHE A 66 -3.65 7.58 4.47
CA PHE A 66 -5.07 7.70 4.19
C PHE A 66 -5.87 7.18 5.39
N CYS A 67 -6.84 7.95 5.86
CA CYS A 67 -7.67 7.55 6.99
C CYS A 67 -8.75 6.51 6.63
N ASN A 68 -8.88 6.21 5.33
CA ASN A 68 -9.87 5.30 4.78
C ASN A 68 -9.28 4.54 3.58
N VAL A 69 -9.54 3.25 3.47
CA VAL A 69 -9.05 2.42 2.35
C VAL A 69 -9.63 2.86 1.00
N MET A 70 -10.83 3.44 0.96
CA MET A 70 -11.39 3.99 -0.29
C MET A 70 -10.56 5.17 -0.81
N GLU A 71 -10.07 6.05 0.06
CA GLU A 71 -9.21 7.18 -0.30
C GLU A 71 -7.89 6.73 -0.93
N LEU A 72 -7.33 5.61 -0.47
CA LEU A 72 -6.19 4.98 -1.14
C LEU A 72 -6.53 4.67 -2.61
N PHE A 73 -7.68 4.05 -2.86
CA PHE A 73 -8.08 3.72 -4.23
C PHE A 73 -8.36 4.96 -5.07
N GLU A 74 -8.92 6.03 -4.49
CA GLU A 74 -9.04 7.33 -5.16
C GLU A 74 -7.67 7.85 -5.61
N ALA A 75 -6.66 7.80 -4.72
CA ALA A 75 -5.30 8.19 -5.04
C ALA A 75 -4.64 7.28 -6.08
N VAL A 76 -4.93 5.97 -6.06
CA VAL A 76 -4.40 5.00 -7.04
C VAL A 76 -5.01 5.20 -8.43
N PHE A 77 -6.32 5.47 -8.52
CA PHE A 77 -7.01 5.68 -9.80
C PHE A 77 -6.78 7.06 -10.40
N SER A 78 -6.51 8.06 -9.55
CA SER A 78 -6.27 9.43 -9.96
C SER A 78 -5.02 10.00 -9.28
N PRO A 79 -3.82 9.52 -9.65
CA PRO A 79 -2.61 9.91 -8.94
C PRO A 79 -2.33 11.40 -9.11
N GLN A 80 -2.32 12.12 -8.00
CA GLN A 80 -1.99 13.55 -7.93
C GLN A 80 -0.47 13.76 -7.88
N SER A 81 0.26 12.76 -7.40
CA SER A 81 1.71 12.81 -7.24
C SER A 81 2.43 12.13 -8.41
N LYS A 82 3.52 12.76 -8.88
CA LYS A 82 4.47 12.15 -9.84
C LYS A 82 5.57 11.35 -9.14
N ARG A 83 5.53 11.24 -7.81
CA ARG A 83 6.52 10.51 -7.03
C ARG A 83 6.46 9.01 -7.35
N ARG A 84 7.59 8.36 -7.40
CA ARG A 84 7.67 6.92 -7.68
C ARG A 84 7.21 6.13 -6.45
N ILE A 85 6.13 5.39 -6.59
CA ILE A 85 5.60 4.50 -5.56
C ILE A 85 6.56 3.31 -5.41
N ALA A 86 6.98 3.03 -4.18
CA ALA A 86 7.79 1.88 -3.80
C ALA A 86 6.92 0.73 -3.28
N ALA A 87 5.93 1.04 -2.43
CA ALA A 87 4.98 0.05 -1.90
C ALA A 87 3.65 0.71 -1.53
N ILE A 88 2.62 -0.09 -1.41
CA ILE A 88 1.28 0.33 -0.94
C ILE A 88 0.85 -0.66 0.13
N TYR A 89 0.39 -0.14 1.27
CA TYR A 89 -0.05 -0.94 2.40
C TYR A 89 -1.45 -0.56 2.86
N VAL A 90 -2.16 -1.56 3.39
CA VAL A 90 -3.43 -1.41 4.10
C VAL A 90 -3.36 -2.18 5.42
N GLN A 91 -4.15 -1.79 6.41
CA GLN A 91 -4.24 -2.56 7.65
C GLN A 91 -5.15 -3.77 7.49
N ASP A 92 -4.75 -4.92 8.05
CA ASP A 92 -5.59 -6.13 8.08
C ASP A 92 -6.70 -5.98 9.13
N ALA A 93 -7.93 -5.73 8.68
CA ALA A 93 -9.11 -5.61 9.54
C ALA A 93 -9.47 -6.91 10.29
N GLY A 94 -8.88 -8.03 9.89
CA GLY A 94 -9.02 -9.30 10.59
C GLY A 94 -8.10 -9.45 11.81
N GLN A 95 -7.06 -8.62 11.90
CA GLN A 95 -6.02 -8.67 12.93
C GLN A 95 -5.95 -7.40 13.78
N THR A 96 -6.44 -6.27 13.27
CA THR A 96 -6.42 -5.00 13.98
C THR A 96 -7.78 -4.70 14.64
N ASP A 97 -7.77 -3.94 15.71
CA ASP A 97 -9.01 -3.41 16.30
C ASP A 97 -9.65 -2.41 15.33
N TRP A 98 -10.96 -2.51 15.12
CA TRP A 98 -11.65 -1.65 14.18
C TRP A 98 -11.77 -0.20 14.68
N GLU A 99 -12.00 -0.01 15.96
CA GLU A 99 -12.22 1.31 16.56
C GLU A 99 -10.88 2.05 16.79
N HIS A 100 -9.81 1.29 17.05
CA HIS A 100 -8.46 1.82 17.32
C HIS A 100 -7.42 1.06 16.48
N PRO A 101 -7.45 1.19 15.14
CA PRO A 101 -6.60 0.39 14.28
C PRO A 101 -5.13 0.79 14.40
N GLN A 102 -4.27 -0.21 14.69
CA GLN A 102 -2.83 -0.06 14.81
C GLN A 102 -2.10 -1.27 14.22
N GLY A 103 -0.96 -1.05 13.59
CA GLY A 103 -0.12 -2.12 13.03
C GLY A 103 -0.82 -2.97 11.98
N ASN A 104 -0.40 -4.23 11.91
CA ASN A 104 -0.97 -5.25 11.01
C ASN A 104 -1.04 -4.81 9.54
N TRP A 105 -0.01 -4.12 9.07
CA TRP A 105 0.12 -3.67 7.69
C TRP A 105 0.39 -4.84 6.75
N ILE A 106 -0.38 -4.94 5.67
CA ILE A 106 -0.26 -5.94 4.62
C ILE A 106 -0.09 -5.25 3.27
N ASP A 107 0.55 -5.92 2.32
CA ASP A 107 0.67 -5.42 0.96
C ASP A 107 -0.71 -5.27 0.32
N ALA A 108 -1.01 -4.07 -0.16
CA ALA A 108 -2.32 -3.72 -0.69
C ALA A 108 -2.69 -4.53 -1.94
N LYS A 109 -1.71 -4.90 -2.79
CA LYS A 109 -1.97 -5.63 -4.03
C LYS A 109 -2.34 -7.09 -3.80
N SER A 110 -1.87 -7.66 -2.68
CA SER A 110 -2.17 -9.03 -2.27
C SER A 110 -3.39 -9.14 -1.35
N ALA A 111 -3.85 -8.03 -0.78
CA ALA A 111 -5.00 -7.99 0.13
C ALA A 111 -6.33 -8.33 -0.56
N ILE A 112 -7.27 -8.84 0.23
CA ILE A 112 -8.67 -9.03 -0.14
C ILE A 112 -9.49 -7.90 0.47
N TYR A 113 -10.37 -7.30 -0.31
CA TYR A 113 -11.19 -6.16 0.08
C TYR A 113 -12.66 -6.55 0.16
N VAL A 114 -13.34 -6.12 1.22
CA VAL A 114 -14.81 -6.23 1.28
C VAL A 114 -15.41 -4.86 0.98
N VAL A 115 -16.15 -4.80 -0.11
CA VAL A 115 -16.81 -3.61 -0.65
C VAL A 115 -18.31 -3.65 -0.32
N GLY A 116 -18.91 -2.53 0.08
CA GLY A 116 -20.34 -2.42 0.33
C GLY A 116 -20.80 -3.09 1.63
N SER A 117 -19.93 -3.24 2.62
CA SER A 117 -20.29 -3.70 3.97
C SER A 117 -21.03 -2.60 4.75
N ARG A 118 -21.79 -3.00 5.78
CA ARG A 118 -22.45 -2.07 6.71
C ARG A 118 -21.52 -1.42 7.73
N LYS A 119 -20.29 -1.94 7.88
CA LYS A 119 -19.32 -1.42 8.83
C LYS A 119 -18.76 -0.09 8.32
N ALA A 120 -18.93 0.96 9.12
CA ALA A 120 -18.46 2.30 8.77
C ALA A 120 -17.00 2.51 9.23
N GLY A 121 -16.24 3.30 8.46
CA GLY A 121 -14.92 3.81 8.83
C GLY A 121 -14.97 5.29 9.19
N ALA A 122 -13.83 5.96 9.10
CA ALA A 122 -13.61 7.36 9.47
C ALA A 122 -14.65 8.34 8.88
N MET A 123 -14.98 8.18 7.61
CA MET A 123 -15.85 9.07 6.84
C MET A 123 -17.19 8.42 6.44
N GLY A 124 -17.60 7.35 7.11
CA GLY A 124 -18.77 6.56 6.76
C GLY A 124 -18.38 5.29 5.99
N ALA A 125 -18.89 5.07 4.78
CA ALA A 125 -18.54 3.88 4.00
C ALA A 125 -17.02 3.73 3.83
N THR A 126 -16.52 2.50 3.97
CA THR A 126 -15.11 2.15 3.74
C THR A 126 -15.00 0.74 3.16
N PHE A 127 -13.86 0.42 2.57
CA PHE A 127 -13.51 -0.96 2.26
C PHE A 127 -12.76 -1.57 3.45
N ALA A 128 -13.15 -2.77 3.86
CA ALA A 128 -12.39 -3.54 4.83
C ALA A 128 -11.34 -4.37 4.09
N SER A 129 -10.11 -4.37 4.56
CA SER A 129 -8.98 -5.10 3.97
C SER A 129 -8.55 -6.27 4.83
N PHE A 130 -8.21 -7.39 4.21
CA PHE A 130 -7.87 -8.66 4.88
C PHE A 130 -6.66 -9.32 4.21
N SER A 131 -5.84 -10.00 4.99
CA SER A 131 -4.70 -10.78 4.48
C SER A 131 -5.12 -12.05 3.73
N GLY A 132 -6.37 -12.50 3.87
CA GLY A 132 -6.84 -13.71 3.21
C GLY A 132 -8.35 -13.79 3.01
N MET A 133 -8.76 -14.60 2.02
CA MET A 133 -10.15 -14.75 1.59
C MET A 133 -11.05 -15.26 2.72
N GLN A 134 -10.59 -16.19 3.55
CA GLN A 134 -11.39 -16.76 4.64
C GLN A 134 -11.83 -15.69 5.67
N ALA A 135 -10.92 -14.77 6.03
CA ALA A 135 -11.25 -13.68 6.95
C ALA A 135 -12.23 -12.69 6.30
N ALA A 136 -12.04 -12.38 5.02
CA ALA A 136 -12.93 -11.53 4.24
C ALA A 136 -14.36 -12.13 4.15
N GLU A 137 -14.48 -13.43 3.84
CA GLU A 137 -15.77 -14.12 3.75
C GLU A 137 -16.49 -14.18 5.11
N LYS A 138 -15.76 -14.41 6.20
CA LYS A 138 -16.31 -14.34 7.55
C LYS A 138 -16.88 -12.95 7.85
N PHE A 139 -16.15 -11.89 7.46
CA PHE A 139 -16.61 -10.52 7.60
C PHE A 139 -17.85 -10.24 6.72
N VAL A 140 -17.88 -10.69 5.47
CA VAL A 140 -19.07 -10.62 4.59
C VAL A 140 -20.27 -11.28 5.23
N GLY A 141 -20.12 -12.45 5.84
CA GLY A 141 -21.22 -13.15 6.54
C GLY A 141 -21.85 -12.32 7.65
N SER A 142 -21.06 -11.49 8.35
CA SER A 142 -21.55 -10.67 9.48
C SER A 142 -21.93 -9.24 9.07
N GLN A 143 -21.22 -8.64 8.13
CA GLN A 143 -21.36 -7.22 7.77
C GLN A 143 -21.95 -6.99 6.37
N GLY A 144 -22.12 -8.05 5.58
CA GLY A 144 -22.53 -7.94 4.18
C GLY A 144 -21.38 -7.47 3.29
N GLY A 145 -21.71 -7.10 2.07
CA GLY A 145 -20.73 -6.69 1.08
C GLY A 145 -20.25 -7.84 0.20
N LYS A 146 -19.20 -7.60 -0.56
CA LYS A 146 -18.58 -8.55 -1.50
C LYS A 146 -17.07 -8.54 -1.35
N ALA A 147 -16.46 -9.73 -1.25
CA ALA A 147 -15.01 -9.89 -1.22
C ALA A 147 -14.43 -9.81 -2.65
N LEU A 148 -13.41 -8.97 -2.84
CA LEU A 148 -12.77 -8.69 -4.12
C LEU A 148 -11.25 -8.61 -3.93
N ARG A 149 -10.48 -8.93 -4.99
CA ARG A 149 -9.04 -8.64 -5.05
C ARG A 149 -8.79 -7.20 -5.48
N PHE A 150 -7.57 -6.73 -5.28
CA PHE A 150 -7.14 -5.37 -5.64
C PHE A 150 -7.47 -5.00 -7.09
N ASP A 151 -7.19 -5.88 -8.03
CA ASP A 151 -7.40 -5.69 -9.47
C ASP A 151 -8.88 -5.73 -9.90
N GLN A 152 -9.77 -6.12 -9.00
CA GLN A 152 -11.23 -6.16 -9.22
C GLN A 152 -11.94 -4.90 -8.71
N ILE A 153 -11.25 -4.04 -7.97
CA ILE A 153 -11.79 -2.76 -7.52
C ILE A 153 -11.82 -1.77 -8.70
N THR A 154 -12.94 -1.10 -8.89
CA THR A 154 -13.13 -0.12 -9.97
C THR A 154 -13.50 1.25 -9.43
N PRO A 155 -13.26 2.35 -10.20
CA PRO A 155 -13.67 3.69 -9.80
C PRO A 155 -15.17 3.83 -9.50
N ASP A 156 -16.02 3.09 -10.22
CA ASP A 156 -17.48 3.14 -10.00
C ASP A 156 -17.88 2.63 -8.61
N MET A 157 -17.11 1.70 -8.04
CA MET A 157 -17.37 1.19 -6.67
C MET A 157 -17.16 2.27 -5.61
N LEU A 158 -16.22 3.21 -5.85
CA LEU A 158 -15.99 4.37 -4.97
C LEU A 158 -17.19 5.33 -5.03
N ASN A 159 -17.71 5.58 -6.23
CA ASN A 159 -18.87 6.46 -6.44
C ASN A 159 -20.13 5.90 -5.79
N MET A 160 -20.40 4.60 -5.91
CA MET A 160 -21.56 3.96 -5.28
C MET A 160 -21.51 4.01 -3.75
N ALA A 161 -20.34 3.81 -3.16
CA ALA A 161 -20.17 3.92 -1.72
C ALA A 161 -20.35 5.36 -1.21
N ASN A 162 -19.98 6.37 -2.00
CA ASN A 162 -20.19 7.78 -1.68
C ASN A 162 -21.65 8.22 -1.87
N SER A 163 -22.39 7.71 -2.86
CA SER A 163 -23.79 8.05 -3.11
C SER A 163 -24.76 7.52 -2.05
N SER A 164 -24.51 6.34 -1.48
CA SER A 164 -25.31 5.81 -0.35
C SER A 164 -25.22 6.69 0.91
N LYS A 165 -24.26 7.60 0.98
CA LYS A 165 -24.08 8.58 2.05
C LYS A 165 -25.05 9.78 1.93
N SER A 166 -25.48 10.13 0.72
CA SER A 166 -26.39 11.26 0.49
C SER A 166 -27.84 10.94 0.85
N ASP A 167 -28.27 9.68 0.72
CA ASP A 167 -29.65 9.25 0.99
C ASP A 167 -29.98 9.12 2.49
N ILE A 168 -28.98 9.06 3.36
CA ILE A 168 -29.19 8.94 4.83
C ILE A 168 -29.37 10.34 5.49
N ARG A 169 -29.18 11.43 4.75
CA ARG A 169 -29.27 12.82 5.27
C ARG A 169 -30.58 13.55 4.96
N MET A 170 -31.59 12.87 4.43
CA MET A 170 -32.94 13.43 4.21
C MET A 170 -33.95 12.93 5.22
#